data_c32b74119b457dc84bf33f9af4f706db
#
_entry.id   c32b74119b457dc84bf33f9af4f706db
#
_cell.length_a   1.000
_cell.length_b   1.000
_cell.length_c   1.000
_cell.angle_alpha   90.00
_cell.angle_beta   90.00
_cell.angle_gamma   90.00
#
_symmetry.space_group_name_H-M   'P 1'
#
loop_
_entity.id
_entity.type
_entity.pdbx_description
1 polymer ?
#
loop_
_entity_poly.entity_id
_entity_poly.type
_entity_poly.pdbx_seq_one_letter_code
_entity_poly.pdbx_strand_id
1 'polypeptide(L)'
;AIVYIKSNYKTFVYNVNVNGTKNIVDKVLEINAKLIYISSVHAIPERPKNELITETTNFNPDHVRGLYAKTKAEAAAYVMYAVKNKNLNACIIHPSGIIGPNDFGNSHLTELVKEVSNGKLLACVRGGYNFVDVRDVADGVISACKNGTKGECYILSNKYITIKELTDLICGLQGRKKIKIVLPISFAKIIAPVFEIYYNLKKQTPLFTKYSLYTLSSNSNFSNEKAKKELNFKNRSMKDTIKDTVEWLKQQKN
;
A
#
# COMPACT_ATOMS: atom_id res chain seq x y z
N ALA A 1 8.48 -1.81 8.40
CA ALA A 1 7.87 -3.05 7.90
C ALA A 1 8.43 -3.39 6.52
N ILE A 2 8.49 -4.69 6.22
CA ILE A 2 8.93 -5.19 4.92
C ILE A 2 7.69 -5.55 4.10
N VAL A 3 7.55 -4.94 2.93
CA VAL A 3 6.53 -5.32 1.94
C VAL A 3 7.03 -6.53 1.16
N TYR A 4 6.42 -7.69 1.38
CA TYR A 4 6.83 -8.94 0.75
C TYR A 4 5.69 -9.51 -0.09
N ILE A 5 5.85 -9.44 -1.40
CA ILE A 5 4.81 -9.78 -2.39
C ILE A 5 4.98 -11.19 -3.01
N LYS A 6 6.01 -11.96 -2.59
CA LYS A 6 6.19 -13.36 -3.01
C LYS A 6 5.35 -14.29 -2.14
N SER A 7 5.06 -15.49 -2.66
CA SER A 7 4.15 -16.44 -2.01
C SER A 7 4.77 -17.30 -0.91
N ASN A 8 6.11 -17.38 -0.84
CA ASN A 8 6.78 -18.21 0.16
C ASN A 8 6.92 -17.50 1.50
N TYR A 9 6.84 -18.26 2.60
CA TYR A 9 7.07 -17.75 3.94
C TYR A 9 8.53 -17.33 4.14
N LYS A 10 8.75 -16.22 4.84
CA LYS A 10 10.07 -15.71 5.20
C LYS A 10 10.07 -15.28 6.67
N THR A 11 10.76 -16.03 7.51
CA THR A 11 10.92 -15.74 8.95
C THR A 11 11.41 -14.31 9.20
N PHE A 12 12.32 -13.81 8.36
CA PHE A 12 12.81 -12.44 8.45
C PHE A 12 11.68 -11.39 8.33
N VAL A 13 10.73 -11.60 7.41
CA VAL A 13 9.57 -10.69 7.25
C VAL A 13 8.70 -10.69 8.49
N TYR A 14 8.44 -11.88 9.05
CA TYR A 14 7.70 -12.02 10.29
C TYR A 14 8.40 -11.31 11.45
N ASN A 15 9.69 -11.57 11.64
CA ASN A 15 10.49 -10.97 12.71
C ASN A 15 10.48 -9.43 12.64
N VAL A 16 10.64 -8.84 11.46
CA VAL A 16 10.61 -7.39 11.33
C VAL A 16 9.20 -6.83 11.51
N ASN A 17 8.18 -7.44 10.89
CA ASN A 17 6.84 -6.87 10.88
C ASN A 17 6.07 -7.12 12.19
N VAL A 18 6.23 -8.30 12.79
CA VAL A 18 5.48 -8.67 13.99
C VAL A 18 6.34 -8.46 15.24
N ASN A 19 7.48 -9.15 15.36
CA ASN A 19 8.30 -9.05 16.55
C ASN A 19 8.91 -7.65 16.73
N GLY A 20 9.31 -7.00 15.61
CA GLY A 20 9.75 -5.60 15.65
C GLY A 20 8.64 -4.65 16.13
N THR A 21 7.38 -4.89 15.75
CA THR A 21 6.24 -4.10 16.27
C THR A 21 6.04 -4.35 17.78
N LYS A 22 6.16 -5.61 18.24
CA LYS A 22 6.07 -5.93 19.68
C LYS A 22 7.15 -5.18 20.49
N ASN A 23 8.39 -5.21 20.02
CA ASN A 23 9.50 -4.49 20.67
C ASN A 23 9.26 -2.98 20.77
N ILE A 24 8.72 -2.37 19.70
CA ILE A 24 8.36 -0.93 19.73
C ILE A 24 7.21 -0.67 20.70
N VAL A 25 6.18 -1.50 20.74
CA VAL A 25 5.06 -1.37 21.69
C VAL A 25 5.57 -1.43 23.12
N ASP A 26 6.43 -2.38 23.46
CA ASP A 26 6.97 -2.52 24.81
C ASP A 26 7.79 -1.27 25.21
N LYS A 27 8.61 -0.74 24.28
CA LYS A 27 9.38 0.50 24.53
C LYS A 27 8.47 1.73 24.70
N VAL A 28 7.43 1.85 23.87
CA VAL A 28 6.46 2.94 23.97
C VAL A 28 5.72 2.93 25.31
N LEU A 29 5.38 1.73 25.80
CA LEU A 29 4.77 1.55 27.14
C LEU A 29 5.72 1.99 28.26
N GLU A 30 7.01 1.62 28.20
CA GLU A 30 8.01 2.02 29.19
C GLU A 30 8.15 3.53 29.32
N ILE A 31 8.11 4.28 28.20
CA ILE A 31 8.29 5.74 28.19
C ILE A 31 6.98 6.50 28.20
N ASN A 32 5.85 5.81 28.29
CA ASN A 32 4.49 6.38 28.27
C ASN A 32 4.24 7.36 27.10
N ALA A 33 4.71 7.02 25.89
CA ALA A 33 4.53 7.83 24.70
C ALA A 33 3.26 7.46 23.93
N LYS A 34 2.84 8.32 22.99
CA LYS A 34 1.77 8.01 22.01
C LYS A 34 2.37 7.30 20.81
N LEU A 35 1.80 6.16 20.42
CA LEU A 35 2.17 5.41 19.22
C LEU A 35 1.20 5.68 18.07
N ILE A 36 1.73 6.14 16.93
CA ILE A 36 1.00 6.13 15.66
C ILE A 36 1.53 4.94 14.86
N TYR A 37 0.77 3.86 14.87
CA TYR A 37 1.18 2.63 14.16
C TYR A 37 0.77 2.66 12.70
N ILE A 38 1.73 2.69 11.79
CA ILE A 38 1.47 2.62 10.34
C ILE A 38 1.29 1.16 9.94
N SER A 39 0.05 0.76 9.76
CA SER A 39 -0.35 -0.56 9.26
C SER A 39 -0.47 -0.56 7.71
N SER A 40 -1.53 -1.09 7.18
CA SER A 40 -1.90 -1.10 5.77
C SER A 40 -3.38 -1.50 5.65
N VAL A 41 -4.06 -1.07 4.60
CA VAL A 41 -5.39 -1.61 4.26
C VAL A 41 -5.38 -3.13 4.03
N HIS A 42 -4.23 -3.70 3.70
CA HIS A 42 -4.07 -5.16 3.59
C HIS A 42 -4.23 -5.92 4.91
N ALA A 43 -4.16 -5.24 6.05
CA ALA A 43 -4.44 -5.86 7.36
C ALA A 43 -5.94 -5.97 7.67
N ILE A 44 -6.78 -5.25 6.93
CA ILE A 44 -8.24 -5.24 7.10
C ILE A 44 -8.81 -6.48 6.40
N PRO A 45 -9.74 -7.22 7.04
CA PRO A 45 -10.41 -8.36 6.40
C PRO A 45 -11.04 -8.01 5.06
N GLU A 46 -10.89 -8.90 4.09
CA GLU A 46 -11.44 -8.70 2.76
C GLU A 46 -12.97 -8.70 2.77
N ARG A 47 -13.56 -7.92 1.86
CA ARG A 47 -15.00 -7.87 1.63
C ARG A 47 -15.35 -8.14 0.17
N PRO A 48 -16.56 -8.59 -0.12
CA PRO A 48 -17.07 -8.73 -1.50
C PRO A 48 -16.82 -7.45 -2.32
N LYS A 49 -16.66 -7.61 -3.64
CA LYS A 49 -16.19 -6.54 -4.53
C LYS A 49 -16.99 -5.22 -4.50
N ASN A 50 -18.25 -5.28 -4.18
CA ASN A 50 -19.13 -4.10 -4.22
C ASN A 50 -19.38 -3.49 -2.83
N GLU A 51 -18.77 -4.05 -1.80
CA GLU A 51 -18.93 -3.55 -0.45
C GLU A 51 -17.90 -2.48 -0.12
N LEU A 52 -18.31 -1.48 0.65
CA LEU A 52 -17.41 -0.47 1.19
C LEU A 52 -16.59 -1.08 2.33
N ILE A 53 -15.27 -0.91 2.25
CA ILE A 53 -14.35 -1.33 3.31
C ILE A 53 -14.13 -0.13 4.23
N THR A 54 -14.50 -0.31 5.49
CA THR A 54 -14.32 0.67 6.56
C THR A 54 -13.31 0.16 7.58
N GLU A 55 -12.95 1.02 8.52
CA GLU A 55 -12.06 0.68 9.62
C GLU A 55 -12.61 -0.47 10.46
N THR A 56 -11.70 -1.24 11.03
CA THR A 56 -11.97 -2.31 12.00
C THR A 56 -10.94 -2.26 13.12
N THR A 57 -11.31 -2.74 14.28
CA THR A 57 -10.40 -3.01 15.40
C THR A 57 -10.17 -4.51 15.62
N ASN A 58 -10.84 -5.34 14.82
CA ASN A 58 -10.71 -6.80 14.87
C ASN A 58 -9.86 -7.27 13.69
N PHE A 59 -8.59 -7.54 13.96
CA PHE A 59 -7.62 -8.00 12.97
C PHE A 59 -7.36 -9.50 13.15
N ASN A 60 -7.64 -10.31 12.10
CA ASN A 60 -7.36 -11.72 12.07
C ASN A 60 -6.49 -12.07 10.87
N PRO A 61 -5.25 -12.61 11.07
CA PRO A 61 -4.36 -13.01 9.98
C PRO A 61 -4.96 -14.06 9.04
N ASP A 62 -5.94 -14.83 9.48
CA ASP A 62 -6.59 -15.86 8.65
C ASP A 62 -7.64 -15.28 7.70
N HIS A 63 -8.10 -14.06 7.95
CA HIS A 63 -9.07 -13.36 7.11
C HIS A 63 -8.43 -12.47 6.04
N VAL A 64 -7.10 -12.54 5.89
CA VAL A 64 -6.35 -11.77 4.89
C VAL A 64 -5.39 -12.68 4.12
N ARG A 65 -5.00 -12.28 2.92
CA ARG A 65 -4.23 -13.11 2.02
C ARG A 65 -2.81 -12.58 1.77
N GLY A 66 -1.83 -13.47 1.87
CA GLY A 66 -0.41 -13.19 1.63
C GLY A 66 0.36 -12.87 2.91
N LEU A 67 1.67 -13.16 2.90
CA LEU A 67 2.52 -13.05 4.08
C LEU A 67 2.55 -11.61 4.62
N TYR A 68 2.65 -10.63 3.73
CA TYR A 68 2.63 -9.22 4.11
C TYR A 68 1.35 -8.84 4.86
N ALA A 69 0.19 -9.16 4.27
CA ALA A 69 -1.12 -8.88 4.88
C ALA A 69 -1.27 -9.57 6.24
N LYS A 70 -0.92 -10.86 6.33
CA LYS A 70 -0.97 -11.63 7.57
C LYS A 70 -0.10 -11.03 8.66
N THR A 71 1.14 -10.66 8.35
CA THR A 71 2.04 -10.05 9.34
C THR A 71 1.58 -8.66 9.77
N LYS A 72 0.96 -7.88 8.87
CA LYS A 72 0.38 -6.57 9.22
C LYS A 72 -0.88 -6.70 10.06
N ALA A 73 -1.74 -7.71 9.79
CA ALA A 73 -2.92 -8.00 10.60
C ALA A 73 -2.52 -8.46 12.00
N GLU A 74 -1.56 -9.38 12.13
CA GLU A 74 -1.08 -9.86 13.43
C GLU A 74 -0.45 -8.73 14.26
N ALA A 75 0.37 -7.90 13.64
CA ALA A 75 0.97 -6.75 14.31
C ALA A 75 -0.10 -5.72 14.75
N ALA A 76 -1.11 -5.44 13.91
CA ALA A 76 -2.22 -4.56 14.27
C ALA A 76 -3.06 -5.14 15.42
N ALA A 77 -3.33 -6.46 15.40
CA ALA A 77 -4.00 -7.15 16.50
C ALA A 77 -3.24 -7.02 17.82
N TYR A 78 -1.90 -7.13 17.78
CA TYR A 78 -1.08 -6.95 18.99
C TYR A 78 -1.12 -5.51 19.51
N VAL A 79 -1.07 -4.50 18.62
CA VAL A 79 -1.22 -3.10 19.03
C VAL A 79 -2.57 -2.86 19.69
N MET A 80 -3.67 -3.38 19.12
CA MET A 80 -5.02 -3.27 19.72
C MET A 80 -5.13 -4.03 21.05
N TYR A 81 -4.51 -5.20 21.15
CA TYR A 81 -4.40 -5.92 22.42
C TYR A 81 -3.69 -5.07 23.49
N ALA A 82 -2.58 -4.43 23.14
CA ALA A 82 -1.84 -3.57 24.07
C ALA A 82 -2.63 -2.30 24.46
N VAL A 83 -3.40 -1.72 23.54
CA VAL A 83 -4.32 -0.63 23.85
C VAL A 83 -5.35 -1.05 24.91
N LYS A 84 -5.98 -2.23 24.70
CA LYS A 84 -7.06 -2.73 25.56
C LYS A 84 -6.56 -3.21 26.92
N ASN A 85 -5.43 -3.93 26.95
CA ASN A 85 -5.00 -4.71 28.12
C ASN A 85 -3.77 -4.12 28.84
N LYS A 86 -2.98 -3.28 28.17
CA LYS A 86 -1.77 -2.66 28.74
C LYS A 86 -1.85 -1.13 28.78
N ASN A 87 -3.04 -0.58 28.50
CA ASN A 87 -3.28 0.88 28.48
C ASN A 87 -2.42 1.68 27.48
N LEU A 88 -1.88 1.02 26.43
CA LEU A 88 -1.10 1.69 25.38
C LEU A 88 -1.88 2.87 24.77
N ASN A 89 -1.27 4.05 24.72
CA ASN A 89 -1.82 5.19 23.98
C ASN A 89 -1.42 5.06 22.49
N ALA A 90 -2.27 4.45 21.67
CA ALA A 90 -2.00 4.26 20.25
C ALA A 90 -3.24 4.45 19.39
N CYS A 91 -3.03 4.88 18.14
CA CYS A 91 -3.99 4.71 17.04
C CYS A 91 -3.30 4.09 15.83
N ILE A 92 -4.09 3.51 14.93
CA ILE A 92 -3.58 2.78 13.76
C ILE A 92 -3.97 3.50 12.48
N ILE A 93 -3.00 3.70 11.61
CA ILE A 93 -3.18 4.25 10.27
C ILE A 93 -3.08 3.13 9.24
N HIS A 94 -4.07 3.04 8.35
CA HIS A 94 -4.14 2.08 7.25
C HIS A 94 -4.06 2.80 5.90
N PRO A 95 -2.85 3.08 5.37
CA PRO A 95 -2.74 3.64 4.03
C PRO A 95 -3.16 2.63 2.97
N SER A 96 -3.78 3.10 1.89
CA SER A 96 -3.97 2.35 0.66
C SER A 96 -2.65 2.29 -0.16
N GLY A 97 -2.68 2.05 -1.46
CA GLY A 97 -1.47 2.02 -2.29
C GLY A 97 -0.78 3.38 -2.33
N ILE A 98 0.32 3.53 -1.62
CA ILE A 98 1.06 4.80 -1.54
C ILE A 98 1.84 5.01 -2.84
N ILE A 99 1.68 6.20 -3.44
CA ILE A 99 2.41 6.65 -4.62
C ILE A 99 2.79 8.11 -4.43
N GLY A 100 3.93 8.53 -4.98
CA GLY A 100 4.37 9.93 -4.87
C GLY A 100 5.87 10.10 -5.08
N PRO A 101 6.38 11.34 -5.03
CA PRO A 101 7.81 11.63 -5.11
C PRO A 101 8.56 11.16 -3.85
N ASN A 102 9.90 11.15 -3.93
CA ASN A 102 10.84 10.84 -2.83
C ASN A 102 10.83 9.36 -2.38
N ASP A 103 10.44 8.44 -3.25
CA ASP A 103 10.61 7.00 -2.99
C ASP A 103 12.01 6.52 -3.39
N PHE A 104 12.98 6.77 -2.54
CA PHE A 104 14.37 6.34 -2.74
C PHE A 104 14.54 4.81 -2.56
N GLY A 105 13.55 4.14 -2.00
CA GLY A 105 13.51 2.69 -1.85
C GLY A 105 13.09 1.95 -3.11
N ASN A 106 12.69 2.65 -4.16
CA ASN A 106 12.22 2.10 -5.42
C ASN A 106 11.11 1.06 -5.22
N SER A 107 10.02 1.48 -4.61
CA SER A 107 8.85 0.61 -4.41
C SER A 107 8.30 0.10 -5.75
N HIS A 108 7.48 -0.93 -5.67
CA HIS A 108 6.87 -1.56 -6.83
C HIS A 108 6.07 -0.58 -7.72
N LEU A 109 5.40 0.40 -7.11
CA LEU A 109 4.68 1.43 -7.85
C LEU A 109 5.63 2.42 -8.53
N THR A 110 6.69 2.82 -7.86
CA THR A 110 7.74 3.68 -8.45
C THR A 110 8.41 2.99 -9.63
N GLU A 111 8.70 1.69 -9.54
CA GLU A 111 9.23 0.93 -10.69
C GLU A 111 8.22 0.87 -11.84
N LEU A 112 6.93 0.69 -11.58
CA LEU A 112 5.90 0.77 -12.62
C LEU A 112 5.91 2.14 -13.31
N VAL A 113 5.95 3.25 -12.54
CA VAL A 113 6.02 4.61 -13.10
C VAL A 113 7.27 4.79 -13.97
N LYS A 114 8.43 4.28 -13.52
CA LYS A 114 9.69 4.32 -14.29
C LYS A 114 9.59 3.55 -15.60
N GLU A 115 9.09 2.32 -15.58
CA GLU A 115 8.97 1.47 -16.77
C GLU A 115 8.02 2.11 -17.81
N VAL A 116 6.89 2.67 -17.37
CA VAL A 116 5.97 3.41 -18.25
C VAL A 116 6.63 4.69 -18.79
N SER A 117 7.26 5.47 -17.92
CA SER A 117 7.94 6.73 -18.30
C SER A 117 9.08 6.49 -19.29
N ASN A 118 9.75 5.34 -19.21
CA ASN A 118 10.82 4.97 -20.14
C ASN A 118 10.30 4.31 -21.43
N GLY A 119 9.00 4.04 -21.54
CA GLY A 119 8.40 3.37 -22.70
C GLY A 119 8.72 1.87 -22.79
N LYS A 120 9.13 1.26 -21.69
CA LYS A 120 9.48 -0.16 -21.63
C LYS A 120 8.29 -1.07 -21.38
N LEU A 121 7.20 -0.54 -20.83
CA LEU A 121 5.98 -1.30 -20.59
C LEU A 121 5.14 -1.39 -21.88
N LEU A 122 5.07 -2.58 -22.49
CA LEU A 122 4.37 -2.82 -23.76
C LEU A 122 2.89 -3.17 -23.57
N ALA A 123 2.53 -3.70 -22.40
CA ALA A 123 1.17 -4.11 -22.05
C ALA A 123 0.90 -3.83 -20.57
N CYS A 124 -0.34 -3.47 -20.25
CA CYS A 124 -0.81 -3.41 -18.87
C CYS A 124 -1.80 -4.54 -18.58
N VAL A 125 -2.18 -4.73 -17.31
CA VAL A 125 -3.15 -5.73 -16.89
C VAL A 125 -4.48 -5.07 -16.56
N ARG A 126 -5.57 -5.78 -16.79
CA ARG A 126 -6.91 -5.36 -16.36
C ARG A 126 -6.96 -5.36 -14.84
N GLY A 127 -7.61 -4.35 -14.27
CA GLY A 127 -7.75 -4.17 -12.83
C GLY A 127 -7.19 -2.84 -12.37
N GLY A 128 -7.29 -2.58 -11.09
CA GLY A 128 -6.86 -1.32 -10.48
C GLY A 128 -6.76 -1.45 -8.99
N TYR A 129 -6.41 -0.35 -8.36
CA TYR A 129 -6.29 -0.29 -6.92
C TYR A 129 -6.64 1.12 -6.42
N ASN A 130 -6.87 1.26 -5.13
CA ASN A 130 -6.99 2.56 -4.50
C ASN A 130 -5.59 3.09 -4.20
N PHE A 131 -5.25 4.25 -4.73
CA PHE A 131 -3.96 4.90 -4.50
C PHE A 131 -4.13 6.19 -3.71
N VAL A 132 -3.11 6.55 -2.93
CA VAL A 132 -3.03 7.75 -2.12
C VAL A 132 -1.65 8.39 -2.25
N ASP A 133 -1.59 9.73 -2.23
CA ASP A 133 -0.31 10.46 -2.27
C ASP A 133 0.47 10.26 -0.97
N VAL A 134 1.78 10.03 -1.08
CA VAL A 134 2.67 9.84 0.08
C VAL A 134 2.65 11.05 1.02
N ARG A 135 2.51 12.26 0.48
CA ARG A 135 2.45 13.52 1.25
C ARG A 135 1.13 13.63 2.02
N ASP A 136 0.01 13.19 1.41
CA ASP A 136 -1.28 13.14 2.11
C ASP A 136 -1.23 12.12 3.26
N VAL A 137 -0.55 10.99 3.05
CA VAL A 137 -0.31 10.01 4.13
C VAL A 137 0.53 10.64 5.24
N ALA A 138 1.60 11.37 4.92
CA ALA A 138 2.44 12.04 5.91
C ALA A 138 1.64 13.08 6.71
N ASP A 139 0.85 13.93 6.03
CA ASP A 139 -0.03 14.92 6.65
C ASP A 139 -1.07 14.23 7.56
N GLY A 140 -1.66 13.11 7.11
CA GLY A 140 -2.60 12.31 7.91
C GLY A 140 -1.96 11.69 9.16
N VAL A 141 -0.70 11.22 9.07
CA VAL A 141 0.08 10.72 10.22
C VAL A 141 0.37 11.84 11.22
N ILE A 142 0.82 13.01 10.75
CA ILE A 142 1.06 14.19 11.59
C ILE A 142 -0.23 14.62 12.30
N SER A 143 -1.35 14.63 11.55
CA SER A 143 -2.65 14.94 12.15
C SER A 143 -3.05 13.90 13.21
N ALA A 144 -2.81 12.62 12.98
CA ALA A 144 -3.10 11.57 13.96
C ALA A 144 -2.25 11.70 15.24
N CYS A 145 -1.04 12.26 15.17
CA CYS A 145 -0.26 12.57 16.37
C CYS A 145 -1.00 13.54 17.29
N LYS A 146 -1.69 14.54 16.71
CA LYS A 146 -2.41 15.58 17.44
C LYS A 146 -3.84 15.15 17.79
N ASN A 147 -4.59 14.67 16.82
CA ASN A 147 -6.03 14.49 16.86
C ASN A 147 -6.47 13.02 16.92
N GLY A 148 -5.56 12.07 16.67
CA GLY A 148 -5.91 10.65 16.64
C GLY A 148 -6.33 10.14 18.01
N THR A 149 -7.49 9.50 18.08
CA THR A 149 -8.06 8.94 19.29
C THR A 149 -7.45 7.60 19.65
N LYS A 150 -7.16 7.37 20.92
CA LYS A 150 -6.65 6.11 21.44
C LYS A 150 -7.58 4.95 21.09
N GLY A 151 -7.02 3.89 20.53
CA GLY A 151 -7.75 2.67 20.14
C GLY A 151 -8.45 2.77 18.80
N GLU A 152 -8.38 3.92 18.10
CA GLU A 152 -9.04 4.11 16.82
C GLU A 152 -8.13 3.78 15.65
N CYS A 153 -8.78 3.40 14.54
CA CYS A 153 -8.15 3.10 13.27
C CYS A 153 -8.61 4.11 12.21
N TYR A 154 -7.72 4.47 11.30
CA TYR A 154 -8.00 5.44 10.23
C TYR A 154 -7.47 4.93 8.90
N ILE A 155 -8.35 4.85 7.90
CA ILE A 155 -7.97 4.52 6.53
C ILE A 155 -7.58 5.82 5.81
N LEU A 156 -6.34 5.86 5.31
CA LEU A 156 -5.87 6.94 4.44
C LEU A 156 -5.88 6.43 3.00
N SER A 157 -6.95 6.70 2.31
CA SER A 157 -7.18 6.31 0.92
C SER A 157 -7.60 7.53 0.08
N ASN A 158 -7.52 7.43 -1.24
CA ASN A 158 -8.00 8.48 -2.13
C ASN A 158 -8.96 7.88 -3.16
N LYS A 159 -8.46 7.53 -4.33
CA LYS A 159 -9.30 7.12 -5.46
C LYS A 159 -8.88 5.75 -6.00
N TYR A 160 -9.88 4.93 -6.35
CA TYR A 160 -9.64 3.78 -7.20
C TYR A 160 -9.25 4.26 -8.60
N ILE A 161 -8.16 3.74 -9.13
CA ILE A 161 -7.69 4.00 -10.49
C ILE A 161 -7.24 2.69 -11.12
N THR A 162 -7.62 2.45 -12.35
CA THR A 162 -7.16 1.27 -13.10
C THR A 162 -5.70 1.42 -13.51
N ILE A 163 -4.99 0.29 -13.68
CA ILE A 163 -3.62 0.32 -14.19
C ILE A 163 -3.58 0.99 -15.58
N LYS A 164 -4.61 0.80 -16.40
CA LYS A 164 -4.74 1.46 -17.70
C LYS A 164 -4.82 2.99 -17.56
N GLU A 165 -5.68 3.50 -16.67
CA GLU A 165 -5.78 4.95 -16.41
C GLU A 165 -4.47 5.52 -15.87
N LEU A 166 -3.82 4.81 -14.93
CA LEU A 166 -2.53 5.20 -14.38
C LEU A 166 -1.47 5.30 -15.48
N THR A 167 -1.36 4.28 -16.32
CA THR A 167 -0.38 4.29 -17.43
C THR A 167 -0.70 5.35 -18.48
N ASP A 168 -1.98 5.62 -18.76
CA ASP A 168 -2.39 6.67 -19.69
C ASP A 168 -2.05 8.08 -19.18
N LEU A 169 -2.22 8.32 -17.88
CA LEU A 169 -1.80 9.57 -17.26
C LEU A 169 -0.28 9.78 -17.39
N ILE A 170 0.51 8.74 -17.08
CA ILE A 170 1.97 8.82 -17.20
C ILE A 170 2.39 9.06 -18.66
N CYS A 171 1.82 8.31 -19.61
CA CYS A 171 2.10 8.49 -21.03
C CYS A 171 1.77 9.91 -21.50
N GLY A 172 0.61 10.44 -21.09
CA GLY A 172 0.19 11.81 -21.45
C GLY A 172 1.17 12.86 -20.91
N LEU A 173 1.63 12.75 -19.67
CA LEU A 173 2.60 13.65 -19.06
C LEU A 173 3.99 13.59 -19.72
N GLN A 174 4.31 12.50 -20.41
CA GLN A 174 5.58 12.27 -21.10
C GLN A 174 5.50 12.49 -22.61
N GLY A 175 4.34 12.91 -23.15
CA GLY A 175 4.13 13.02 -24.60
C GLY A 175 4.24 11.68 -25.35
N ARG A 176 4.03 10.56 -24.67
CA ARG A 176 4.16 9.20 -25.23
C ARG A 176 2.83 8.65 -25.71
N LYS A 177 2.88 7.72 -26.66
CA LYS A 177 1.69 6.97 -27.09
C LYS A 177 1.18 6.09 -25.95
N LYS A 178 -0.14 6.06 -25.74
CA LYS A 178 -0.80 5.23 -24.76
C LYS A 178 -0.58 3.75 -25.03
N ILE A 179 -0.46 2.95 -23.96
CA ILE A 179 -0.35 1.49 -24.04
C ILE A 179 -1.71 0.94 -24.50
N LYS A 180 -1.74 0.27 -25.65
CA LYS A 180 -2.98 -0.26 -26.24
C LYS A 180 -3.36 -1.65 -25.72
N ILE A 181 -2.37 -2.46 -25.35
CA ILE A 181 -2.57 -3.86 -24.95
C ILE A 181 -2.95 -3.92 -23.49
N VAL A 182 -4.13 -4.46 -23.18
CA VAL A 182 -4.62 -4.69 -21.82
C VAL A 182 -4.91 -6.18 -21.64
N LEU A 183 -4.06 -6.85 -20.89
CA LEU A 183 -4.16 -8.30 -20.67
C LEU A 183 -5.23 -8.61 -19.61
N PRO A 184 -6.09 -9.61 -19.84
CA PRO A 184 -6.97 -10.13 -18.80
C PRO A 184 -6.15 -10.68 -17.62
N ILE A 185 -6.66 -10.53 -16.39
CA ILE A 185 -5.96 -11.04 -15.19
C ILE A 185 -5.75 -12.56 -15.25
N SER A 186 -6.70 -13.31 -15.80
CA SER A 186 -6.58 -14.77 -15.98
C SER A 186 -5.36 -15.12 -16.82
N PHE A 187 -5.18 -14.45 -17.94
CA PHE A 187 -4.01 -14.64 -18.79
C PHE A 187 -2.72 -14.19 -18.10
N ALA A 188 -2.74 -13.02 -17.45
CA ALA A 188 -1.58 -12.53 -16.71
C ALA A 188 -1.15 -13.50 -15.58
N LYS A 189 -2.09 -14.18 -14.90
CA LYS A 189 -1.79 -15.20 -13.88
C LYS A 189 -1.08 -16.43 -14.45
N ILE A 190 -1.39 -16.81 -15.70
CA ILE A 190 -0.75 -17.97 -16.37
C ILE A 190 0.70 -17.65 -16.69
N ILE A 191 0.99 -16.43 -17.18
CA ILE A 191 2.33 -16.04 -17.59
C ILE A 191 3.20 -15.51 -16.45
N ALA A 192 2.61 -15.08 -15.33
CA ALA A 192 3.35 -14.51 -14.19
C ALA A 192 4.50 -15.40 -13.68
N PRO A 193 4.40 -16.74 -13.54
CA PRO A 193 5.52 -17.57 -13.10
C PRO A 193 6.74 -17.49 -14.02
N VAL A 194 6.52 -17.41 -15.34
CA VAL A 194 7.60 -17.30 -16.34
C VAL A 194 8.33 -15.95 -16.18
N PHE A 195 7.56 -14.86 -15.99
CA PHE A 195 8.12 -13.55 -15.73
C PHE A 195 8.85 -13.49 -14.37
N GLU A 196 8.32 -14.14 -13.32
CA GLU A 196 9.00 -14.22 -12.03
C GLU A 196 10.37 -14.90 -12.15
N ILE A 197 10.49 -16.00 -12.92
CA ILE A 197 11.76 -16.66 -13.17
C ILE A 197 12.71 -15.75 -13.95
N TYR A 198 12.25 -15.13 -15.02
CA TYR A 198 13.05 -14.21 -15.83
C TYR A 198 13.61 -13.04 -15.03
N TYR A 199 12.77 -12.36 -14.22
CA TYR A 199 13.19 -11.26 -13.37
C TYR A 199 14.10 -11.70 -12.22
N ASN A 200 13.88 -12.89 -11.65
CA ASN A 200 14.78 -13.46 -10.64
C ASN A 200 16.19 -13.73 -11.21
N LEU A 201 16.30 -14.24 -12.44
CA LEU A 201 17.59 -14.43 -13.13
C LEU A 201 18.31 -13.10 -13.35
N LYS A 202 17.56 -12.02 -13.63
CA LYS A 202 18.10 -10.66 -13.78
C LYS A 202 18.33 -9.94 -12.44
N LYS A 203 18.06 -10.57 -11.30
CA LYS A 203 18.10 -9.95 -9.95
C LYS A 203 17.24 -8.68 -9.85
N GLN A 204 16.15 -8.62 -10.58
CA GLN A 204 15.19 -7.52 -10.60
C GLN A 204 13.87 -7.95 -9.95
N THR A 205 13.11 -6.97 -9.42
CA THR A 205 11.79 -7.24 -8.85
C THR A 205 10.77 -7.32 -9.99
N PRO A 206 10.01 -8.43 -10.12
CA PRO A 206 8.99 -8.54 -11.15
C PRO A 206 7.87 -7.52 -10.93
N LEU A 207 7.45 -6.82 -12.00
CA LEU A 207 6.35 -5.86 -11.94
C LEU A 207 4.99 -6.51 -11.60
N PHE A 208 4.80 -7.75 -12.05
CA PHE A 208 3.58 -8.51 -11.82
C PHE A 208 3.91 -9.85 -11.18
N THR A 209 3.47 -10.03 -9.94
CA THR A 209 3.52 -11.30 -9.20
C THR A 209 2.12 -11.86 -9.05
N LYS A 210 1.98 -13.13 -8.69
CA LYS A 210 0.67 -13.72 -8.37
C LYS A 210 -0.09 -12.91 -7.32
N TYR A 211 0.63 -12.38 -6.33
CA TYR A 211 0.05 -11.56 -5.26
C TYR A 211 -0.39 -10.19 -5.77
N SER A 212 0.45 -9.48 -6.56
CA SER A 212 0.05 -8.17 -7.12
C SER A 212 -1.15 -8.29 -8.08
N LEU A 213 -1.20 -9.35 -8.90
CA LEU A 213 -2.37 -9.63 -9.75
C LEU A 213 -3.64 -9.94 -8.94
N TYR A 214 -3.47 -10.60 -7.79
CA TYR A 214 -4.57 -10.82 -6.87
C TYR A 214 -5.08 -9.49 -6.30
N THR A 215 -4.21 -8.61 -5.80
CA THR A 215 -4.60 -7.31 -5.24
C THR A 215 -5.29 -6.41 -6.27
N LEU A 216 -4.84 -6.41 -7.53
CA LEU A 216 -5.49 -5.67 -8.62
C LEU A 216 -6.89 -6.19 -8.97
N SER A 217 -7.24 -7.40 -8.55
CA SER A 217 -8.55 -8.03 -8.76
C SER A 217 -9.44 -8.05 -7.52
N SER A 218 -8.89 -7.75 -6.35
CA SER A 218 -9.61 -7.71 -5.08
C SER A 218 -10.43 -6.42 -4.93
N ASN A 219 -11.29 -6.38 -3.91
CA ASN A 219 -11.99 -5.17 -3.54
C ASN A 219 -11.01 -4.15 -2.96
N SER A 220 -11.02 -2.93 -3.47
CA SER A 220 -10.23 -1.79 -2.98
C SER A 220 -11.08 -0.53 -2.82
N ASN A 221 -12.38 -0.71 -2.54
CA ASN A 221 -13.32 0.35 -2.25
C ASN A 221 -13.22 0.76 -0.77
N PHE A 222 -12.16 1.50 -0.43
CA PHE A 222 -11.89 1.93 0.94
C PHE A 222 -12.55 3.27 1.24
N SER A 223 -13.21 3.38 2.40
CA SER A 223 -13.70 4.64 2.94
C SER A 223 -12.55 5.41 3.64
N ASN A 224 -12.48 6.70 3.43
CA ASN A 224 -11.62 7.61 4.20
C ASN A 224 -12.43 8.66 4.98
N GLU A 225 -13.73 8.46 5.10
CA GLU A 225 -14.64 9.44 5.71
C GLU A 225 -14.31 9.70 7.18
N LYS A 226 -13.91 8.66 7.92
CA LYS A 226 -13.49 8.83 9.31
C LYS A 226 -12.21 9.66 9.42
N ALA A 227 -11.21 9.40 8.57
CA ALA A 227 -9.99 10.19 8.54
C ALA A 227 -10.26 11.65 8.15
N LYS A 228 -11.16 11.92 7.20
CA LYS A 228 -11.59 13.29 6.87
C LYS A 228 -12.22 13.98 8.06
N LYS A 229 -13.15 13.32 8.74
CA LYS A 229 -13.91 13.89 9.86
C LYS A 229 -13.03 14.15 11.10
N GLU A 230 -12.21 13.20 11.49
CA GLU A 230 -11.49 13.22 12.77
C GLU A 230 -10.05 13.74 12.65
N LEU A 231 -9.40 13.51 11.47
CA LEU A 231 -8.02 13.94 11.24
C LEU A 231 -7.92 15.14 10.27
N ASN A 232 -9.04 15.67 9.77
CA ASN A 232 -9.05 16.69 8.71
C ASN A 232 -8.21 16.24 7.48
N PHE A 233 -8.24 14.94 7.19
CA PHE A 233 -7.50 14.34 6.10
C PHE A 233 -7.97 14.89 4.74
N LYS A 234 -7.04 15.28 3.89
CA LYS A 234 -7.30 15.81 2.55
C LYS A 234 -6.54 15.03 1.51
N ASN A 235 -7.08 14.98 0.31
CA ASN A 235 -6.47 14.27 -0.81
C ASN A 235 -6.05 15.25 -1.91
N ARG A 236 -4.83 15.10 -2.41
CA ARG A 236 -4.39 15.68 -3.68
C ARG A 236 -5.05 15.00 -4.86
N SER A 237 -5.11 15.67 -6.00
CA SER A 237 -5.54 15.01 -7.23
C SER A 237 -4.52 13.95 -7.65
N MET A 238 -5.00 12.80 -8.14
CA MET A 238 -4.09 11.76 -8.66
C MET A 238 -3.27 12.23 -9.85
N LYS A 239 -3.78 13.19 -10.62
CA LYS A 239 -3.05 13.80 -11.72
C LYS A 239 -1.81 14.56 -11.23
N ASP A 240 -1.96 15.34 -10.17
CA ASP A 240 -0.85 16.10 -9.58
C ASP A 240 0.15 15.14 -8.91
N THR A 241 -0.33 14.13 -8.18
CA THR A 241 0.51 13.08 -7.60
C THR A 241 1.40 12.41 -8.64
N ILE A 242 0.80 11.99 -9.76
CA ILE A 242 1.55 11.31 -10.84
C ILE A 242 2.49 12.28 -11.54
N LYS A 243 2.06 13.53 -11.78
CA LYS A 243 2.91 14.57 -12.37
C LYS A 243 4.17 14.77 -11.53
N ASP A 244 4.00 15.05 -10.24
CA ASP A 244 5.13 15.30 -9.33
C ASP A 244 6.05 14.08 -9.19
N THR A 245 5.47 12.86 -9.20
CA THR A 245 6.26 11.61 -9.18
C THR A 245 7.13 11.48 -10.43
N VAL A 246 6.55 11.75 -11.59
CA VAL A 246 7.27 11.70 -12.89
C VAL A 246 8.35 12.77 -12.96
N GLU A 247 8.07 13.99 -12.50
CA GLU A 247 9.04 15.09 -12.44
C GLU A 247 10.21 14.77 -11.51
N TRP A 248 9.92 14.28 -10.31
CA TRP A 248 10.94 13.82 -9.38
C TRP A 248 11.83 12.72 -9.97
N LEU A 249 11.23 11.71 -10.64
CA LEU A 249 12.00 10.65 -11.29
C LEU A 249 12.90 11.14 -12.42
N LYS A 250 12.56 12.24 -13.11
CA LYS A 250 13.45 12.87 -14.09
C LYS A 250 14.67 13.50 -13.44
N GLN A 251 14.48 14.15 -12.29
CA GLN A 251 15.57 14.78 -11.54
C GLN A 251 16.58 13.77 -10.97
N GLN A 252 16.12 12.54 -10.67
CA GLN A 252 17.02 11.46 -10.18
C GLN A 252 17.90 10.83 -11.27
N LYS A 253 17.71 11.18 -12.54
CA LYS A 253 18.50 10.65 -13.68
C LYS A 253 19.64 11.59 -14.09
N ASN A 254 19.61 12.80 -13.61
CA ASN A 254 20.66 13.81 -13.79
C ASN A 254 21.59 13.81 -12.59
#